data_6b429e018f218f9f237e13ab64929083
#
_entry.id   6b429e018f218f9f237e13ab64929083
#
_cell.length_a   1.000
_cell.length_b   1.000
_cell.length_c   1.000
_cell.angle_alpha   90.00
_cell.angle_beta   90.00
_cell.angle_gamma   90.00
#
_symmetry.space_group_name_H-M   'P 1'
#
loop_
_entity.id
_entity.type
_entity.pdbx_description
1 polymer ?
#
loop_
_entity_poly.entity_id
_entity_poly.type
_entity_poly.pdbx_seq_one_letter_code
_entity_poly.pdbx_strand_id
1 'polypeptide(L)'
;MADEAGTNRVSPLGCVLRLLLVGFILAAAGGAGLIFYRTWLGEGLDRGAVNPALSQTQRLYLEYYLTEHAPELAQAAGEGTEPQAFTVSPGEGAADIAENLRAAGLISNTELFLNYVTYYGLDGGLVTGQYTLDPRQTIPQLVEALGSRGARALELSFLPGWRSEEMANYLRVVTPAQIDADSFLSIVHNPGAGNLGAFTFLSSIPAGSTLEGYLFPGPYPIESTTDSVGLVRLMLTAFDREVTPALRQAFGAQGLTLREALIIASIIEKEATLPEEKPLMAAVFLNRLRVGMPMQADPTVQYALGYDEASGAWWKSPLDAVDLTIESPYNTYQVSGLPPGPISNPGLASLAAVANPAAVDYLFFVLDCTAATPGQHLFSVTYEEHLVNVERCR
;
A
#
# COMPACT_ATOMS: atom_id res chain seq x y z
N MET A 1 9.98 19.94 -101.45
CA MET A 1 11.36 19.72 -100.91
C MET A 1 11.14 19.01 -99.57
N ALA A 2 11.72 17.92 -99.41
CA ALA A 2 11.46 16.80 -98.61
C ALA A 2 11.25 17.02 -97.10
N ASP A 3 10.22 16.29 -96.65
CA ASP A 3 9.81 16.04 -95.31
C ASP A 3 10.66 14.90 -94.74
N GLU A 4 11.35 15.06 -93.58
CA GLU A 4 12.01 13.97 -92.90
C GLU A 4 11.30 13.76 -91.57
N ALA A 5 10.34 12.80 -91.54
CA ALA A 5 9.73 12.29 -90.36
C ALA A 5 10.69 11.31 -89.62
N GLY A 6 11.34 11.78 -88.57
CA GLY A 6 12.17 10.92 -87.71
C GLY A 6 11.32 9.97 -86.86
N THR A 7 11.22 8.72 -87.18
CA THR A 7 10.60 7.66 -86.40
C THR A 7 11.51 7.29 -85.20
N ASN A 8 11.15 7.74 -84.01
CA ASN A 8 11.82 7.42 -82.76
C ASN A 8 11.50 5.93 -82.38
N ARG A 9 12.33 5.00 -82.83
CA ARG A 9 12.25 3.59 -82.48
C ARG A 9 12.82 3.42 -81.04
N VAL A 10 11.93 3.27 -80.05
CA VAL A 10 12.33 2.89 -78.69
C VAL A 10 12.91 1.47 -78.75
N SER A 11 14.18 1.32 -78.42
CA SER A 11 14.84 0.00 -78.40
C SER A 11 14.18 -0.93 -77.36
N PRO A 12 14.01 -2.25 -77.65
CA PRO A 12 13.42 -3.20 -76.73
C PRO A 12 14.17 -3.20 -75.36
N LEU A 13 15.47 -2.92 -75.37
CA LEU A 13 16.29 -2.80 -74.18
C LEU A 13 15.88 -1.60 -73.28
N GLY A 14 15.45 -0.48 -73.88
CA GLY A 14 14.95 0.68 -73.15
C GLY A 14 13.60 0.44 -72.48
N CYS A 15 12.72 -0.40 -73.10
CA CYS A 15 11.46 -0.78 -72.48
C CYS A 15 11.65 -1.71 -71.25
N VAL A 16 12.55 -2.68 -71.34
CA VAL A 16 12.87 -3.61 -70.22
C VAL A 16 13.51 -2.83 -69.06
N LEU A 17 14.43 -1.88 -69.35
CA LEU A 17 15.09 -1.06 -68.34
C LEU A 17 14.07 -0.16 -67.61
N ARG A 18 13.10 0.42 -68.33
CA ARG A 18 12.02 1.24 -67.76
C ARG A 18 11.07 0.38 -66.87
N LEU A 19 10.73 -0.82 -67.26
CA LEU A 19 9.91 -1.74 -66.45
C LEU A 19 10.64 -2.19 -65.18
N LEU A 20 11.96 -2.46 -65.25
CA LEU A 20 12.80 -2.76 -64.10
C LEU A 20 12.92 -1.56 -63.15
N LEU A 21 13.05 -0.33 -63.67
CA LEU A 21 13.12 0.88 -62.91
C LEU A 21 11.79 1.16 -62.19
N VAL A 22 10.65 0.98 -62.88
CA VAL A 22 9.31 1.13 -62.26
C VAL A 22 9.09 0.05 -61.20
N GLY A 23 9.48 -1.21 -61.42
CA GLY A 23 9.43 -2.29 -60.44
C GLY A 23 10.30 -1.96 -59.20
N PHE A 24 11.51 -1.41 -59.40
CA PHE A 24 12.38 -1.03 -58.32
C PHE A 24 11.82 0.15 -57.51
N ILE A 25 11.21 1.15 -58.19
CA ILE A 25 10.58 2.32 -57.54
C ILE A 25 9.35 1.84 -56.70
N LEU A 26 8.53 0.93 -57.23
CA LEU A 26 7.40 0.39 -56.50
C LEU A 26 7.85 -0.48 -55.31
N ALA A 27 8.90 -1.27 -55.42
CA ALA A 27 9.50 -2.01 -54.34
C ALA A 27 10.11 -1.12 -53.29
N ALA A 28 10.81 -0.06 -53.71
CA ALA A 28 11.41 0.96 -52.81
C ALA A 28 10.31 1.78 -52.09
N ALA A 29 9.25 2.18 -52.82
CA ALA A 29 8.12 2.89 -52.24
C ALA A 29 7.33 2.00 -51.27
N GLY A 30 7.13 0.71 -51.61
CA GLY A 30 6.52 -0.27 -50.68
C GLY A 30 7.39 -0.53 -49.46
N GLY A 31 8.72 -0.69 -49.65
CA GLY A 31 9.68 -0.83 -48.56
C GLY A 31 9.77 0.42 -47.63
N ALA A 32 9.78 1.60 -48.24
CA ALA A 32 9.78 2.87 -47.50
C ALA A 32 8.43 3.07 -46.77
N GLY A 33 7.31 2.70 -47.39
CA GLY A 33 5.99 2.71 -46.78
C GLY A 33 5.92 1.74 -45.60
N LEU A 34 6.50 0.55 -45.72
CA LEU A 34 6.54 -0.47 -44.69
C LEU A 34 7.47 -0.04 -43.51
N ILE A 35 8.58 0.62 -43.82
CA ILE A 35 9.49 1.19 -42.80
C ILE A 35 8.82 2.38 -42.11
N PHE A 36 8.17 3.29 -42.84
CA PHE A 36 7.43 4.42 -42.26
C PHE A 36 6.25 3.94 -41.45
N TYR A 37 5.50 2.93 -41.91
CA TYR A 37 4.44 2.29 -41.17
C TYR A 37 4.95 1.60 -39.91
N ARG A 38 6.10 0.91 -39.97
CA ARG A 38 6.76 0.32 -38.79
C ARG A 38 7.27 1.35 -37.80
N THR A 39 7.83 2.47 -38.23
CA THR A 39 8.31 3.54 -37.33
C THR A 39 7.15 4.35 -36.75
N TRP A 40 6.13 4.66 -37.55
CA TRP A 40 4.97 5.41 -37.09
C TRP A 40 4.09 4.63 -36.12
N LEU A 41 3.95 3.32 -36.28
CA LEU A 41 3.32 2.41 -35.32
C LEU A 41 4.27 2.04 -34.16
N GLY A 42 5.55 2.35 -34.24
CA GLY A 42 6.59 2.01 -33.26
C GLY A 42 6.84 3.04 -32.16
N GLU A 43 6.43 4.29 -32.38
CA GLU A 43 6.58 5.34 -31.36
C GLU A 43 5.42 5.31 -30.36
N GLY A 44 5.43 4.35 -29.44
CA GLY A 44 4.47 4.33 -28.34
C GLY A 44 4.23 2.99 -27.66
N LEU A 45 4.75 1.88 -28.19
CA LEU A 45 4.60 0.57 -27.55
C LEU A 45 5.97 -0.13 -27.55
N ASP A 46 6.50 -0.35 -26.37
CA ASP A 46 7.55 -1.34 -26.11
C ASP A 46 6.91 -2.70 -26.41
N ARG A 47 6.97 -3.09 -27.71
CA ARG A 47 6.30 -4.29 -28.22
C ARG A 47 7.10 -5.49 -27.75
N GLY A 48 6.55 -6.21 -26.78
CA GLY A 48 7.06 -7.50 -26.36
C GLY A 48 7.37 -8.40 -27.56
N ALA A 49 8.33 -9.29 -27.43
CA ALA A 49 8.65 -10.27 -28.44
C ALA A 49 7.40 -11.09 -28.78
N VAL A 50 7.21 -11.43 -30.07
CA VAL A 50 6.13 -12.32 -30.53
C VAL A 50 6.22 -13.64 -29.79
N ASN A 51 5.09 -14.19 -29.38
CA ASN A 51 4.99 -15.45 -28.64
C ASN A 51 5.77 -16.58 -29.33
N PRO A 52 6.86 -17.08 -28.72
CA PRO A 52 7.69 -18.12 -29.32
C PRO A 52 7.01 -19.49 -29.39
N ALA A 53 5.90 -19.71 -28.65
CA ALA A 53 5.16 -20.95 -28.64
C ALA A 53 4.21 -21.11 -29.84
N LEU A 54 4.00 -20.05 -30.64
CA LEU A 54 3.14 -20.10 -31.79
C LEU A 54 3.78 -20.91 -32.93
N SER A 55 2.98 -21.83 -33.58
CA SER A 55 3.35 -22.42 -34.86
C SER A 55 3.47 -21.33 -35.93
N GLN A 56 4.23 -21.62 -36.98
CA GLN A 56 4.42 -20.70 -38.12
C GLN A 56 3.08 -20.28 -38.75
N THR A 57 2.12 -21.18 -38.87
CA THR A 57 0.80 -20.90 -39.41
C THR A 57 -0.02 -19.99 -38.52
N GLN A 58 -0.02 -20.25 -37.20
CA GLN A 58 -0.70 -19.40 -36.23
C GLN A 58 -0.11 -17.99 -36.19
N ARG A 59 1.21 -17.90 -36.23
CA ARG A 59 1.91 -16.61 -36.26
C ARG A 59 1.51 -15.79 -37.51
N LEU A 60 1.54 -16.38 -38.70
CA LEU A 60 1.16 -15.69 -39.92
C LEU A 60 -0.31 -15.26 -39.92
N TYR A 61 -1.21 -16.11 -39.42
CA TYR A 61 -2.61 -15.75 -39.27
C TYR A 61 -2.83 -14.58 -38.32
N LEU A 62 -2.26 -14.63 -37.12
CA LEU A 62 -2.41 -13.61 -36.14
C LEU A 62 -1.75 -12.28 -36.56
N GLU A 63 -0.58 -12.35 -37.21
CA GLU A 63 0.10 -11.17 -37.78
C GLU A 63 -0.76 -10.50 -38.85
N TYR A 64 -1.35 -11.29 -39.74
CA TYR A 64 -2.29 -10.78 -40.77
C TYR A 64 -3.52 -10.15 -40.07
N TYR A 65 -4.16 -10.87 -39.16
CA TYR A 65 -5.36 -10.41 -38.45
C TYR A 65 -5.13 -9.09 -37.72
N LEU A 66 -4.05 -9.00 -36.93
CA LEU A 66 -3.73 -7.80 -36.19
C LEU A 66 -3.32 -6.61 -37.10
N THR A 67 -2.76 -6.91 -38.28
CA THR A 67 -2.43 -5.87 -39.27
C THR A 67 -3.71 -5.31 -39.90
N GLU A 68 -4.68 -6.13 -40.24
CA GLU A 68 -6.00 -5.67 -40.74
C GLU A 68 -6.78 -4.86 -39.72
N HIS A 69 -6.65 -5.21 -38.39
CA HIS A 69 -7.33 -4.52 -37.28
C HIS A 69 -6.44 -3.46 -36.60
N ALA A 70 -5.29 -3.08 -37.19
CA ALA A 70 -4.41 -2.07 -36.60
C ALA A 70 -5.10 -0.72 -36.36
N PRO A 71 -6.00 -0.22 -37.20
CA PRO A 71 -6.76 0.99 -36.89
C PRO A 71 -7.65 0.88 -35.65
N GLU A 72 -8.25 -0.32 -35.42
CA GLU A 72 -9.08 -0.58 -34.24
C GLU A 72 -8.24 -0.70 -32.95
N LEU A 73 -7.05 -1.32 -33.04
CA LEU A 73 -6.09 -1.38 -31.93
C LEU A 73 -5.59 0.00 -31.49
N ALA A 74 -5.64 1.00 -32.35
CA ALA A 74 -5.24 2.37 -32.05
C ALA A 74 -6.38 3.26 -31.50
N GLN A 75 -7.60 2.72 -31.43
CA GLN A 75 -8.77 3.44 -30.94
C GLN A 75 -9.18 2.96 -29.53
N ALA A 76 -10.13 3.69 -28.92
CA ALA A 76 -10.77 3.29 -27.68
C ALA A 76 -11.37 1.89 -27.81
N ALA A 77 -11.08 1.01 -26.87
CA ALA A 77 -11.51 -0.38 -26.92
C ALA A 77 -12.98 -0.58 -26.56
N GLY A 78 -13.55 0.30 -25.74
CA GLY A 78 -14.92 0.27 -25.26
C GLY A 78 -15.74 1.48 -25.68
N GLU A 79 -17.03 1.48 -25.32
CA GLU A 79 -17.99 2.55 -25.67
C GLU A 79 -18.28 3.50 -24.50
N GLY A 80 -17.80 3.19 -23.29
CA GLY A 80 -18.00 4.01 -22.10
C GLY A 80 -17.13 5.27 -22.07
N THR A 81 -17.46 6.22 -21.19
CA THR A 81 -16.73 7.49 -21.03
C THR A 81 -16.07 7.64 -19.67
N GLU A 82 -16.38 6.80 -18.69
CA GLU A 82 -15.91 6.89 -17.32
C GLU A 82 -15.11 5.64 -16.94
N PRO A 83 -14.01 5.80 -16.19
CA PRO A 83 -13.30 4.68 -15.59
C PRO A 83 -14.20 3.89 -14.63
N GLN A 84 -14.07 2.57 -14.64
CA GLN A 84 -14.87 1.70 -13.80
C GLN A 84 -14.03 0.61 -13.13
N ALA A 85 -14.53 0.09 -12.01
CA ALA A 85 -13.92 -1.03 -11.32
C ALA A 85 -14.11 -2.32 -12.12
N PHE A 86 -13.04 -3.09 -12.26
CA PHE A 86 -13.02 -4.39 -12.91
C PHE A 86 -12.25 -5.39 -12.07
N THR A 87 -12.77 -6.60 -11.93
CA THR A 87 -12.12 -7.65 -11.13
C THR A 87 -11.77 -8.83 -12.00
N VAL A 88 -10.51 -9.27 -11.93
CA VAL A 88 -10.06 -10.56 -12.46
C VAL A 88 -10.00 -11.55 -11.31
N SER A 89 -10.81 -12.61 -11.38
CA SER A 89 -10.91 -13.62 -10.32
C SER A 89 -9.82 -14.70 -10.44
N PRO A 90 -9.44 -15.36 -9.34
CA PRO A 90 -8.50 -16.48 -9.40
C PRO A 90 -9.02 -17.60 -10.32
N GLY A 91 -8.18 -18.02 -11.29
CA GLY A 91 -8.50 -19.09 -12.22
C GLY A 91 -9.21 -18.67 -13.51
N GLU A 92 -9.53 -17.38 -13.68
CA GLU A 92 -10.02 -16.86 -14.96
C GLU A 92 -8.92 -16.89 -16.02
N GLY A 93 -9.24 -17.47 -17.19
CA GLY A 93 -8.38 -17.43 -18.36
C GLY A 93 -8.61 -16.18 -19.21
N ALA A 94 -7.73 -15.96 -20.20
CA ALA A 94 -7.85 -14.81 -21.11
C ALA A 94 -9.22 -14.72 -21.80
N ALA A 95 -9.86 -15.86 -22.09
CA ALA A 95 -11.20 -15.90 -22.69
C ALA A 95 -12.28 -15.40 -21.72
N ASP A 96 -12.24 -15.82 -20.45
CA ASP A 96 -13.19 -15.38 -19.43
C ASP A 96 -13.02 -13.88 -19.17
N ILE A 97 -11.77 -13.41 -19.08
CA ILE A 97 -11.45 -11.99 -18.90
C ILE A 97 -11.97 -11.16 -20.07
N ALA A 98 -11.80 -11.62 -21.33
CA ALA A 98 -12.29 -10.93 -22.50
C ALA A 98 -13.83 -10.79 -22.50
N GLU A 99 -14.56 -11.85 -22.13
CA GLU A 99 -16.01 -11.80 -22.03
C GLU A 99 -16.48 -10.87 -20.88
N ASN A 100 -15.79 -10.89 -19.74
CA ASN A 100 -16.09 -10.00 -18.63
C ASN A 100 -15.79 -8.53 -18.97
N LEU A 101 -14.69 -8.23 -19.68
CA LEU A 101 -14.39 -6.90 -20.21
C LEU A 101 -15.46 -6.41 -21.17
N ARG A 102 -15.95 -7.28 -22.05
CA ARG A 102 -17.03 -6.94 -22.99
C ARG A 102 -18.34 -6.68 -22.25
N ALA A 103 -18.69 -7.55 -21.29
CA ALA A 103 -19.89 -7.38 -20.46
C ALA A 103 -19.87 -6.07 -19.66
N ALA A 104 -18.68 -5.62 -19.25
CA ALA A 104 -18.47 -4.33 -18.59
C ALA A 104 -18.39 -3.15 -19.57
N GLY A 105 -18.45 -3.34 -20.88
CA GLY A 105 -18.33 -2.28 -21.87
C GLY A 105 -16.91 -1.68 -22.00
N LEU A 106 -15.90 -2.38 -21.46
CA LEU A 106 -14.50 -1.98 -21.51
C LEU A 106 -13.81 -2.33 -22.83
N ILE A 107 -14.34 -3.34 -23.54
CA ILE A 107 -13.97 -3.67 -24.91
C ILE A 107 -15.22 -3.95 -25.75
N SER A 108 -15.15 -3.66 -27.03
CA SER A 108 -16.21 -3.99 -28.01
C SER A 108 -15.91 -5.30 -28.78
N ASN A 109 -14.63 -5.66 -28.93
CA ASN A 109 -14.16 -6.76 -29.74
C ASN A 109 -13.32 -7.77 -28.93
N THR A 110 -13.96 -8.85 -28.45
CA THR A 110 -13.30 -9.91 -27.69
C THR A 110 -12.28 -10.70 -28.52
N GLU A 111 -12.57 -10.90 -29.83
CA GLU A 111 -11.67 -11.64 -30.71
C GLU A 111 -10.36 -10.88 -30.94
N LEU A 112 -10.44 -9.56 -31.13
CA LEU A 112 -9.25 -8.71 -31.27
C LEU A 112 -8.40 -8.71 -29.99
N PHE A 113 -9.03 -8.64 -28.82
CA PHE A 113 -8.35 -8.76 -27.53
C PHE A 113 -7.62 -10.09 -27.40
N LEU A 114 -8.31 -11.21 -27.66
CA LEU A 114 -7.74 -12.55 -27.54
C LEU A 114 -6.60 -12.79 -28.54
N ASN A 115 -6.77 -12.36 -29.79
CA ASN A 115 -5.72 -12.49 -30.80
C ASN A 115 -4.49 -11.64 -30.46
N TYR A 116 -4.70 -10.45 -29.88
CA TYR A 116 -3.60 -9.59 -29.39
C TYR A 116 -2.83 -10.27 -28.25
N VAL A 117 -3.53 -10.72 -27.22
CA VAL A 117 -2.94 -11.39 -26.04
C VAL A 117 -2.19 -12.67 -26.47
N THR A 118 -2.78 -13.48 -27.35
CA THR A 118 -2.17 -14.71 -27.83
C THR A 118 -0.93 -14.45 -28.68
N TYR A 119 -0.97 -13.46 -29.57
CA TYR A 119 0.16 -13.11 -30.44
C TYR A 119 1.40 -12.69 -29.68
N TYR A 120 1.22 -11.93 -28.61
CA TYR A 120 2.32 -11.46 -27.75
C TYR A 120 2.63 -12.40 -26.58
N GLY A 121 1.88 -13.50 -26.41
CA GLY A 121 2.09 -14.46 -25.30
C GLY A 121 1.78 -13.87 -23.94
N LEU A 122 0.80 -12.99 -23.87
CA LEU A 122 0.42 -12.27 -22.66
C LEU A 122 -0.74 -12.93 -21.89
N ASP A 123 -1.26 -14.04 -22.38
CA ASP A 123 -2.35 -14.82 -21.79
C ASP A 123 -2.04 -15.33 -20.37
N GLY A 124 -0.81 -15.76 -20.12
CA GLY A 124 -0.32 -16.13 -18.79
C GLY A 124 0.13 -14.95 -17.94
N GLY A 125 0.12 -13.73 -18.48
CA GLY A 125 0.55 -12.50 -17.81
C GLY A 125 -0.59 -11.64 -17.27
N LEU A 126 -1.86 -12.02 -17.52
CA LEU A 126 -3.03 -11.34 -16.96
C LEU A 126 -3.17 -11.73 -15.48
N VAL A 127 -3.08 -10.75 -14.59
CA VAL A 127 -2.97 -10.99 -13.15
C VAL A 127 -4.34 -10.87 -12.47
N THR A 128 -4.63 -11.78 -11.56
CA THR A 128 -5.79 -11.69 -10.67
C THR A 128 -5.71 -10.43 -9.81
N GLY A 129 -6.82 -9.68 -9.70
CA GLY A 129 -6.84 -8.45 -8.91
C GLY A 129 -8.02 -7.55 -9.23
N GLN A 130 -8.06 -6.41 -8.53
CA GLN A 130 -9.00 -5.33 -8.80
C GLN A 130 -8.30 -4.22 -9.58
N TYR A 131 -8.97 -3.72 -10.60
CA TYR A 131 -8.46 -2.73 -11.53
C TYR A 131 -9.45 -1.57 -11.64
N THR A 132 -8.94 -0.39 -11.95
CA THR A 132 -9.75 0.71 -12.46
C THR A 132 -9.39 0.88 -13.93
N LEU A 133 -10.28 0.46 -14.82
CA LEU A 133 -10.06 0.48 -16.26
C LEU A 133 -10.92 1.54 -16.92
N ASP A 134 -10.35 2.22 -17.89
CA ASP A 134 -11.04 3.26 -18.66
C ASP A 134 -11.42 2.70 -20.05
N PRO A 135 -12.69 2.69 -20.43
CA PRO A 135 -13.11 2.21 -21.74
C PRO A 135 -12.52 3.01 -22.92
N ARG A 136 -11.98 4.22 -22.66
CA ARG A 136 -11.24 5.02 -23.65
C ARG A 136 -9.81 4.53 -23.90
N GLN A 137 -9.30 3.61 -23.10
CA GLN A 137 -8.01 2.96 -23.33
C GLN A 137 -8.08 2.07 -24.58
N THR A 138 -6.96 1.92 -25.26
CA THR A 138 -6.82 0.96 -26.34
C THR A 138 -6.66 -0.45 -25.79
N ILE A 139 -6.89 -1.50 -26.62
CA ILE A 139 -6.66 -2.90 -26.22
C ILE A 139 -5.24 -3.12 -25.69
N PRO A 140 -4.16 -2.64 -26.35
CA PRO A 140 -2.81 -2.73 -25.79
C PRO A 140 -2.67 -2.13 -24.40
N GLN A 141 -3.27 -0.95 -24.16
CA GLN A 141 -3.23 -0.27 -22.85
C GLN A 141 -4.02 -1.04 -21.77
N LEU A 142 -5.16 -1.62 -22.13
CA LEU A 142 -5.94 -2.47 -21.23
C LEU A 142 -5.17 -3.75 -20.86
N VAL A 143 -4.50 -4.39 -21.84
CA VAL A 143 -3.67 -5.58 -21.58
C VAL A 143 -2.46 -5.23 -20.69
N GLU A 144 -1.82 -4.09 -20.90
CA GLU A 144 -0.75 -3.61 -20.02
C GLU A 144 -1.27 -3.33 -18.59
N ALA A 145 -2.45 -2.72 -18.49
CA ALA A 145 -3.10 -2.46 -17.19
C ALA A 145 -3.46 -3.77 -16.46
N LEU A 146 -3.88 -4.81 -17.18
CA LEU A 146 -4.22 -6.13 -16.61
C LEU A 146 -2.99 -7.01 -16.35
N GLY A 147 -1.83 -6.64 -16.87
CA GLY A 147 -0.56 -7.32 -16.61
C GLY A 147 0.00 -7.02 -15.22
N SER A 148 1.11 -7.66 -14.86
CA SER A 148 1.78 -7.53 -13.57
C SER A 148 2.18 -6.08 -13.18
N ARG A 149 2.26 -5.16 -14.16
CA ARG A 149 2.54 -3.73 -13.94
C ARG A 149 1.28 -2.90 -13.70
N GLY A 150 0.12 -3.39 -14.11
CA GLY A 150 -1.16 -2.67 -14.01
C GLY A 150 -2.03 -3.08 -12.83
N ALA A 151 -1.79 -4.24 -12.23
CA ALA A 151 -2.37 -4.60 -10.97
C ALA A 151 -1.83 -3.60 -9.93
N ARG A 152 -2.61 -2.56 -9.60
CA ARG A 152 -2.36 -1.83 -8.37
C ARG A 152 -2.48 -2.86 -7.26
N ALA A 153 -1.35 -3.29 -6.72
CA ALA A 153 -1.35 -3.91 -5.42
C ALA A 153 -2.16 -2.98 -4.52
N LEU A 154 -3.26 -3.46 -3.96
CA LEU A 154 -4.00 -2.70 -2.98
C LEU A 154 -3.02 -2.38 -1.87
N GLU A 155 -2.77 -1.11 -1.61
CA GLU A 155 -1.92 -0.68 -0.52
C GLU A 155 -2.79 -0.32 0.68
N LEU A 156 -2.64 -1.08 1.75
CA LEU A 156 -3.24 -0.76 3.04
C LEU A 156 -2.28 0.11 3.82
N SER A 157 -2.76 1.23 4.36
CA SER A 157 -1.93 2.13 5.15
C SER A 157 -2.48 2.25 6.57
N PHE A 158 -1.72 1.76 7.54
CA PHE A 158 -2.06 1.82 8.96
C PHE A 158 -1.30 2.95 9.64
N LEU A 159 -2.01 3.79 10.38
CA LEU A 159 -1.41 4.96 11.01
C LEU A 159 -0.78 4.60 12.36
N PRO A 160 0.34 5.25 12.74
CA PRO A 160 0.87 5.17 14.10
C PRO A 160 -0.21 5.55 15.12
N GLY A 161 -0.21 4.85 16.26
CA GLY A 161 -1.17 5.09 17.32
C GLY A 161 -2.54 4.45 17.15
N TRP A 162 -2.80 3.76 16.03
CA TRP A 162 -4.00 2.95 15.91
C TRP A 162 -3.92 1.72 16.80
N ARG A 163 -5.03 1.41 17.46
CA ARG A 163 -5.24 0.14 18.13
C ARG A 163 -5.75 -0.91 17.14
N SER A 164 -5.66 -2.17 17.51
CA SER A 164 -6.03 -3.28 16.62
C SER A 164 -7.48 -3.21 16.13
N GLU A 165 -8.41 -2.70 16.94
CA GLU A 165 -9.82 -2.56 16.55
C GLU A 165 -10.02 -1.44 15.51
N GLU A 166 -9.24 -0.35 15.57
CA GLU A 166 -9.24 0.69 14.53
C GLU A 166 -8.72 0.11 13.21
N MET A 167 -7.66 -0.69 13.26
CA MET A 167 -7.14 -1.40 12.09
C MET A 167 -8.20 -2.34 11.49
N ALA A 168 -8.91 -3.10 12.33
CA ALA A 168 -9.99 -4.00 11.88
C ALA A 168 -11.16 -3.22 11.26
N ASN A 169 -11.54 -2.08 11.84
CA ASN A 169 -12.58 -1.23 11.27
C ASN A 169 -12.18 -0.69 9.89
N TYR A 170 -10.92 -0.30 9.72
CA TYR A 170 -10.38 0.10 8.43
C TYR A 170 -10.45 -1.06 7.41
N LEU A 171 -10.06 -2.29 7.81
CA LEU A 171 -10.14 -3.46 6.94
C LEU A 171 -11.56 -3.77 6.49
N ARG A 172 -12.57 -3.65 7.35
CA ARG A 172 -13.99 -3.86 7.00
C ARG A 172 -14.46 -2.93 5.88
N VAL A 173 -13.91 -1.73 5.81
CA VAL A 173 -14.27 -0.75 4.78
C VAL A 173 -13.49 -0.95 3.49
N VAL A 174 -12.18 -1.25 3.58
CA VAL A 174 -11.26 -1.20 2.44
C VAL A 174 -11.11 -2.55 1.75
N THR A 175 -11.20 -3.67 2.50
CA THR A 175 -10.95 -5.03 2.00
C THR A 175 -11.98 -6.07 2.46
N PRO A 176 -13.28 -5.79 2.41
CA PRO A 176 -14.27 -6.66 3.07
C PRO A 176 -14.33 -8.08 2.52
N ALA A 177 -13.94 -8.29 1.25
CA ALA A 177 -14.01 -9.59 0.58
C ALA A 177 -12.72 -10.41 0.66
N GLN A 178 -11.59 -9.79 0.95
CA GLN A 178 -10.27 -10.44 0.87
C GLN A 178 -9.66 -10.69 2.24
N ILE A 179 -9.70 -9.68 3.12
CA ILE A 179 -9.13 -9.75 4.46
C ILE A 179 -10.28 -9.62 5.46
N ASP A 180 -10.63 -10.73 6.08
CA ASP A 180 -11.67 -10.77 7.11
C ASP A 180 -11.17 -10.10 8.39
N ALA A 181 -11.82 -9.00 8.79
CA ALA A 181 -11.43 -8.19 9.93
C ALA A 181 -11.61 -8.91 11.27
N ASP A 182 -12.59 -9.81 11.37
CA ASP A 182 -12.84 -10.57 12.60
C ASP A 182 -11.79 -11.68 12.76
N SER A 183 -11.40 -12.32 11.66
CA SER A 183 -10.25 -13.22 11.62
C SER A 183 -8.94 -12.50 11.98
N PHE A 184 -8.72 -11.27 11.48
CA PHE A 184 -7.58 -10.44 11.86
C PHE A 184 -7.56 -10.21 13.38
N LEU A 185 -8.65 -9.73 13.98
CA LEU A 185 -8.74 -9.50 15.43
C LEU A 185 -8.55 -10.79 16.22
N SER A 186 -9.12 -11.90 15.75
CA SER A 186 -8.95 -13.22 16.40
C SER A 186 -7.48 -13.62 16.49
N ILE A 187 -6.70 -13.40 15.42
CA ILE A 187 -5.25 -13.67 15.40
C ILE A 187 -4.50 -12.71 16.32
N VAL A 188 -4.85 -11.42 16.31
CA VAL A 188 -4.23 -10.40 17.16
C VAL A 188 -4.46 -10.70 18.64
N HIS A 189 -5.69 -11.06 19.02
CA HIS A 189 -6.04 -11.37 20.39
C HIS A 189 -5.58 -12.77 20.84
N ASN A 190 -5.38 -13.69 19.90
CA ASN A 190 -4.86 -15.03 20.14
C ASN A 190 -3.74 -15.39 19.17
N PRO A 191 -2.50 -14.95 19.41
CA PRO A 191 -1.38 -15.16 18.50
C PRO A 191 -1.10 -16.63 18.14
N GLY A 192 -1.50 -17.57 19.00
CA GLY A 192 -1.38 -19.00 18.76
C GLY A 192 -2.19 -19.49 17.55
N ALA A 193 -3.28 -18.82 17.22
CA ALA A 193 -4.14 -19.17 16.08
C ALA A 193 -3.48 -18.89 14.71
N GLY A 194 -2.52 -17.96 14.64
CA GLY A 194 -1.89 -17.52 13.38
C GLY A 194 -0.67 -18.34 12.93
N ASN A 195 -0.25 -19.34 13.69
CA ASN A 195 1.01 -20.07 13.43
C ASN A 195 2.19 -19.12 13.18
N LEU A 196 2.44 -18.21 14.13
CA LEU A 196 3.43 -17.11 14.02
C LEU A 196 4.81 -17.49 14.61
N GLY A 197 5.10 -18.77 14.78
CA GLY A 197 6.34 -19.28 15.43
C GLY A 197 7.67 -18.89 14.78
N ALA A 198 7.64 -18.33 13.56
CA ALA A 198 8.83 -17.79 12.90
C ALA A 198 9.38 -16.50 13.56
N PHE A 199 8.53 -15.78 14.30
CA PHE A 199 8.88 -14.52 14.95
C PHE A 199 9.37 -14.77 16.39
N THR A 200 10.68 -14.92 16.58
CA THR A 200 11.29 -15.29 17.86
C THR A 200 11.03 -14.30 18.98
N PHE A 201 10.83 -13.00 18.66
CA PHE A 201 10.51 -11.97 19.67
C PHE A 201 9.13 -12.18 20.31
N LEU A 202 8.22 -12.90 19.67
CA LEU A 202 6.91 -13.24 20.25
C LEU A 202 7.01 -14.26 21.39
N SER A 203 8.12 -15.02 21.49
CA SER A 203 8.32 -15.98 22.57
C SER A 203 8.40 -15.33 23.96
N SER A 204 8.70 -14.02 24.02
CA SER A 204 8.77 -13.24 25.25
C SER A 204 7.41 -12.62 25.66
N ILE A 205 6.38 -12.78 24.84
CA ILE A 205 5.02 -12.29 25.16
C ILE A 205 4.37 -13.24 26.18
N PRO A 206 3.87 -12.74 27.32
CA PRO A 206 3.17 -13.59 28.28
C PRO A 206 1.95 -14.30 27.68
N ALA A 207 1.67 -15.51 28.15
CA ALA A 207 0.49 -16.24 27.71
C ALA A 207 -0.79 -15.42 27.94
N GLY A 208 -1.69 -15.42 26.97
CA GLY A 208 -2.93 -14.62 27.01
C GLY A 208 -2.76 -13.14 26.65
N SER A 209 -1.57 -12.70 26.28
CA SER A 209 -1.37 -11.35 25.73
C SER A 209 -1.70 -11.30 24.25
N THR A 210 -2.04 -10.09 23.77
CA THR A 210 -2.35 -9.81 22.37
C THR A 210 -1.09 -9.38 21.59
N LEU A 211 -1.24 -9.20 20.26
CA LEU A 211 -0.21 -8.58 19.41
C LEU A 211 -0.30 -7.04 19.39
N GLU A 212 -1.12 -6.42 20.23
CA GLU A 212 -1.16 -4.96 20.34
C GLU A 212 0.25 -4.41 20.63
N GLY A 213 0.66 -3.39 19.89
CA GLY A 213 2.00 -2.81 19.92
C GLY A 213 3.04 -3.48 19.04
N TYR A 214 2.76 -4.67 18.48
CA TYR A 214 3.66 -5.40 17.59
C TYR A 214 3.28 -5.31 16.11
N LEU A 215 2.09 -4.77 15.81
CA LEU A 215 1.62 -4.58 14.42
C LEU A 215 2.17 -3.25 13.89
N PHE A 216 3.36 -3.29 13.28
CA PHE A 216 4.04 -2.07 12.89
C PHE A 216 3.19 -1.23 11.93
N PRO A 217 2.99 0.08 12.19
CA PRO A 217 2.22 0.94 11.29
C PRO A 217 2.99 1.24 10.00
N GLY A 218 2.27 1.54 8.91
CA GLY A 218 2.87 1.88 7.63
C GLY A 218 2.08 1.39 6.43
N PRO A 219 2.60 1.57 5.21
CA PRO A 219 2.00 1.08 3.98
C PRO A 219 2.35 -0.40 3.74
N TYR A 220 1.36 -1.18 3.33
CA TYR A 220 1.48 -2.61 3.03
C TYR A 220 0.89 -2.91 1.66
N PRO A 221 1.70 -3.25 0.65
CA PRO A 221 1.19 -3.76 -0.61
C PRO A 221 0.57 -5.15 -0.38
N ILE A 222 -0.69 -5.30 -0.78
CA ILE A 222 -1.48 -6.50 -0.57
C ILE A 222 -1.67 -7.19 -1.91
N GLU A 223 -1.25 -8.44 -2.00
CA GLU A 223 -1.53 -9.31 -3.13
C GLU A 223 -2.95 -9.87 -3.03
N SER A 224 -3.53 -10.30 -4.16
CA SER A 224 -4.87 -10.89 -4.19
C SER A 224 -5.03 -12.16 -3.34
N THR A 225 -3.92 -12.80 -2.99
CA THR A 225 -3.86 -14.00 -2.14
C THR A 225 -3.59 -13.70 -0.67
N THR A 226 -3.38 -12.43 -0.30
CA THR A 226 -3.09 -12.06 1.09
C THR A 226 -4.36 -12.14 1.93
N ASP A 227 -4.38 -13.06 2.88
CA ASP A 227 -5.43 -13.22 3.88
C ASP A 227 -5.09 -12.49 5.19
N SER A 228 -5.94 -12.61 6.21
CA SER A 228 -5.73 -12.00 7.53
C SER A 228 -4.44 -12.46 8.21
N VAL A 229 -4.05 -13.74 8.05
CA VAL A 229 -2.77 -14.26 8.59
C VAL A 229 -1.60 -13.66 7.83
N GLY A 230 -1.70 -13.58 6.51
CA GLY A 230 -0.70 -12.96 5.64
C GLY A 230 -0.46 -11.50 6.01
N LEU A 231 -1.53 -10.72 6.24
CA LEU A 231 -1.41 -9.33 6.68
C LEU A 231 -0.69 -9.21 8.03
N VAL A 232 -1.10 -9.99 9.04
CA VAL A 232 -0.43 -9.99 10.35
C VAL A 232 1.05 -10.33 10.20
N ARG A 233 1.40 -11.31 9.37
CA ARG A 233 2.81 -11.64 9.09
C ARG A 233 3.58 -10.52 8.43
N LEU A 234 2.98 -9.80 7.48
CA LEU A 234 3.60 -8.61 6.88
C LEU A 234 3.90 -7.54 7.93
N MET A 235 2.94 -7.26 8.82
CA MET A 235 3.10 -6.28 9.91
C MET A 235 4.18 -6.70 10.92
N LEU A 236 4.24 -7.98 11.30
CA LEU A 236 5.27 -8.52 12.18
C LEU A 236 6.66 -8.55 11.51
N THR A 237 6.72 -8.79 10.20
CA THR A 237 7.97 -8.71 9.43
C THR A 237 8.49 -7.28 9.39
N ALA A 238 7.60 -6.31 9.20
CA ALA A 238 7.94 -4.90 9.26
C ALA A 238 8.42 -4.52 10.67
N PHE A 239 7.75 -5.00 11.71
CA PHE A 239 8.17 -4.80 13.10
C PHE A 239 9.60 -5.33 13.34
N ASP A 240 9.90 -6.55 12.91
CA ASP A 240 11.22 -7.17 13.11
C ASP A 240 12.33 -6.42 12.37
N ARG A 241 11.99 -5.87 11.18
CA ARG A 241 12.91 -5.05 10.38
C ARG A 241 13.18 -3.70 11.03
N GLU A 242 12.13 -3.00 11.49
CA GLU A 242 12.23 -1.64 12.01
C GLU A 242 12.72 -1.61 13.48
N VAL A 243 12.27 -2.56 14.30
CA VAL A 243 12.73 -2.73 15.68
C VAL A 243 14.01 -3.55 15.68
N THR A 244 15.08 -2.95 15.17
CA THR A 244 16.38 -3.57 14.94
C THR A 244 17.01 -4.12 16.23
N PRO A 245 17.99 -5.03 16.14
CA PRO A 245 18.77 -5.47 17.32
C PRO A 245 19.42 -4.32 18.07
N ALA A 246 19.90 -3.28 17.38
CA ALA A 246 20.46 -2.09 18.00
C ALA A 246 19.43 -1.31 18.83
N LEU A 247 18.20 -1.17 18.28
CA LEU A 247 17.10 -0.52 19.00
C LEU A 247 16.68 -1.32 20.24
N ARG A 248 16.59 -2.65 20.14
CA ARG A 248 16.32 -3.55 21.29
C ARG A 248 17.41 -3.48 22.35
N GLN A 249 18.68 -3.40 21.94
CA GLN A 249 19.80 -3.19 22.86
C GLN A 249 19.69 -1.84 23.57
N ALA A 250 19.28 -0.78 22.87
CA ALA A 250 19.09 0.54 23.46
C ALA A 250 17.95 0.54 24.52
N PHE A 251 16.86 -0.21 24.31
CA PHE A 251 15.85 -0.45 25.35
C PHE A 251 16.45 -1.13 26.59
N GLY A 252 17.27 -2.16 26.37
CA GLY A 252 18.00 -2.84 27.46
C GLY A 252 18.92 -1.89 28.24
N ALA A 253 19.55 -0.91 27.59
CA ALA A 253 20.35 0.12 28.24
C ALA A 253 19.53 1.04 29.14
N GLN A 254 18.22 1.20 28.88
CA GLN A 254 17.27 1.91 29.76
C GLN A 254 16.71 1.00 30.87
N GLY A 255 17.13 -0.27 30.93
CA GLY A 255 16.61 -1.26 31.88
C GLY A 255 15.26 -1.86 31.50
N LEU A 256 14.86 -1.75 30.23
CA LEU A 256 13.56 -2.20 29.72
C LEU A 256 13.67 -3.48 28.92
N THR A 257 12.70 -4.36 29.08
CA THR A 257 12.41 -5.42 28.10
C THR A 257 11.78 -4.80 26.84
N LEU A 258 11.77 -5.56 25.72
CA LEU A 258 11.08 -5.13 24.49
C LEU A 258 9.61 -4.77 24.77
N ARG A 259 8.90 -5.59 25.58
CA ARG A 259 7.50 -5.36 25.91
C ARG A 259 7.28 -4.07 26.68
N GLU A 260 8.09 -3.80 27.70
CA GLU A 260 8.00 -2.55 28.49
C GLU A 260 8.29 -1.32 27.62
N ALA A 261 9.28 -1.42 26.73
CA ALA A 261 9.57 -0.36 25.79
C ALA A 261 8.36 -0.09 24.86
N LEU A 262 7.69 -1.15 24.34
CA LEU A 262 6.48 -1.01 23.52
C LEU A 262 5.33 -0.38 24.29
N ILE A 263 5.15 -0.75 25.55
CA ILE A 263 4.10 -0.15 26.41
C ILE A 263 4.33 1.36 26.53
N ILE A 264 5.54 1.78 26.90
CA ILE A 264 5.87 3.20 27.04
C ILE A 264 5.73 3.92 25.70
N ALA A 265 6.26 3.35 24.61
CA ALA A 265 6.15 3.92 23.27
C ALA A 265 4.69 4.10 22.82
N SER A 266 3.80 3.15 23.15
CA SER A 266 2.38 3.22 22.79
C SER A 266 1.65 4.34 23.55
N ILE A 267 2.06 4.64 24.77
CA ILE A 267 1.54 5.77 25.54
C ILE A 267 2.04 7.08 24.94
N ILE A 268 3.36 7.21 24.69
CA ILE A 268 3.96 8.39 24.07
C ILE A 268 3.33 8.68 22.72
N GLU A 269 3.03 7.66 21.92
CA GLU A 269 2.40 7.83 20.60
C GLU A 269 1.03 8.51 20.70
N LYS A 270 0.32 8.30 21.78
CA LYS A 270 -1.01 8.91 22.02
C LYS A 270 -0.95 10.26 22.76
N GLU A 271 0.10 10.51 23.53
CA GLU A 271 0.29 11.75 24.28
C GLU A 271 0.94 12.86 23.44
N ALA A 272 2.02 12.53 22.72
CA ALA A 272 2.83 13.52 22.04
C ALA A 272 2.23 13.93 20.69
N THR A 273 1.78 15.15 20.59
CA THR A 273 1.37 15.76 19.31
C THR A 273 2.59 16.15 18.48
N LEU A 274 3.66 16.64 19.12
CA LEU A 274 4.88 17.13 18.48
C LEU A 274 5.98 16.05 18.54
N PRO A 275 6.55 15.65 17.40
CA PRO A 275 7.61 14.63 17.38
C PRO A 275 8.83 14.98 18.24
N GLU A 276 9.20 16.25 18.34
CA GLU A 276 10.32 16.74 19.12
C GLU A 276 10.12 16.60 20.64
N GLU A 277 8.89 16.47 21.12
CA GLU A 277 8.58 16.28 22.55
C GLU A 277 8.61 14.80 22.96
N LYS A 278 8.56 13.86 22.02
CA LYS A 278 8.58 12.42 22.33
C LYS A 278 9.76 12.00 23.22
N PRO A 279 11.02 12.47 23.01
CA PRO A 279 12.13 12.16 23.92
C PRO A 279 11.96 12.76 25.33
N LEU A 280 11.32 13.91 25.45
CA LEU A 280 11.02 14.55 26.76
C LEU A 280 9.95 13.74 27.51
N MET A 281 8.88 13.34 26.84
CA MET A 281 7.84 12.47 27.42
C MET A 281 8.38 11.10 27.80
N ALA A 282 9.28 10.53 26.98
CA ALA A 282 9.99 9.29 27.31
C ALA A 282 10.77 9.45 28.64
N ALA A 283 11.47 10.58 28.81
CA ALA A 283 12.18 10.85 30.04
C ALA A 283 11.22 10.94 31.24
N VAL A 284 10.07 11.63 31.11
CA VAL A 284 9.07 11.72 32.20
C VAL A 284 8.59 10.32 32.59
N PHE A 285 8.17 9.47 31.66
CA PHE A 285 7.66 8.13 32.00
C PHE A 285 8.74 7.24 32.60
N LEU A 286 9.97 7.29 32.10
CA LEU A 286 11.10 6.54 32.66
C LEU A 286 11.50 7.04 34.05
N ASN A 287 11.46 8.36 34.28
CA ASN A 287 11.73 8.93 35.60
C ASN A 287 10.65 8.53 36.60
N ARG A 288 9.35 8.61 36.22
CA ARG A 288 8.24 8.12 37.07
C ARG A 288 8.40 6.64 37.40
N LEU A 289 8.75 5.81 36.43
CA LEU A 289 8.98 4.38 36.64
C LEU A 289 10.11 4.13 37.67
N ARG A 290 11.23 4.86 37.55
CA ARG A 290 12.37 4.74 38.49
C ARG A 290 12.04 5.12 39.94
N VAL A 291 11.16 6.09 40.12
CA VAL A 291 10.76 6.53 41.48
C VAL A 291 9.49 5.88 41.98
N GLY A 292 8.92 4.91 41.23
CA GLY A 292 7.69 4.23 41.59
C GLY A 292 6.42 5.09 41.52
N MET A 293 6.45 6.17 40.75
CA MET A 293 5.32 7.07 40.55
C MET A 293 4.34 6.48 39.49
N PRO A 294 3.01 6.61 39.70
CA PRO A 294 2.03 6.21 38.69
C PRO A 294 2.24 6.95 37.36
N MET A 295 1.93 6.29 36.22
CA MET A 295 2.07 6.91 34.89
C MET A 295 1.08 8.04 34.68
N GLN A 296 -0.16 7.91 35.17
CA GLN A 296 -1.24 8.91 35.09
C GLN A 296 -1.39 9.48 33.68
N ALA A 297 -1.53 8.56 32.71
CA ALA A 297 -1.63 8.87 31.29
C ALA A 297 -3.09 8.66 30.84
N ASP A 298 -3.75 9.72 30.37
CA ASP A 298 -5.12 9.70 29.88
C ASP A 298 -5.38 8.61 28.83
N PRO A 299 -4.48 8.38 27.85
CA PRO A 299 -4.68 7.35 26.84
C PRO A 299 -4.83 5.93 27.39
N THR A 300 -4.29 5.65 28.56
CA THR A 300 -4.44 4.33 29.21
C THR A 300 -5.85 4.12 29.73
N VAL A 301 -6.51 5.18 30.19
CA VAL A 301 -7.92 5.18 30.60
C VAL A 301 -8.83 5.10 29.38
N GLN A 302 -8.54 5.88 28.34
CA GLN A 302 -9.27 5.83 27.06
C GLN A 302 -9.22 4.43 26.44
N TYR A 303 -8.06 3.76 26.48
CA TYR A 303 -7.93 2.38 26.03
C TYR A 303 -8.79 1.42 26.85
N ALA A 304 -8.82 1.58 28.16
CA ALA A 304 -9.62 0.77 29.09
C ALA A 304 -11.13 0.95 28.88
N LEU A 305 -11.59 2.15 28.55
CA LEU A 305 -12.99 2.44 28.25
C LEU A 305 -13.44 1.79 26.94
N GLY A 306 -12.54 1.65 25.96
CA GLY A 306 -12.88 1.06 24.67
C GLY A 306 -13.62 2.04 23.75
N TYR A 307 -14.53 1.51 22.92
CA TYR A 307 -15.32 2.31 21.99
C TYR A 307 -16.39 3.11 22.72
N ASP A 308 -16.35 4.42 22.56
CA ASP A 308 -17.39 5.32 23.09
C ASP A 308 -18.47 5.55 22.03
N GLU A 309 -19.65 5.00 22.25
CA GLU A 309 -20.75 5.10 21.31
C GLU A 309 -21.31 6.53 21.18
N ALA A 310 -21.14 7.35 22.21
CA ALA A 310 -21.66 8.71 22.20
C ALA A 310 -20.83 9.63 21.28
N SER A 311 -19.52 9.48 21.26
CA SER A 311 -18.63 10.22 20.36
C SER A 311 -18.35 9.46 19.04
N GLY A 312 -18.65 8.17 18.96
CA GLY A 312 -18.33 7.33 17.83
C GLY A 312 -16.82 7.04 17.68
N ALA A 313 -16.05 7.08 18.78
CA ALA A 313 -14.60 6.99 18.77
C ALA A 313 -14.04 5.99 19.79
N TRP A 314 -12.84 5.47 19.52
CA TRP A 314 -12.11 4.60 20.44
C TRP A 314 -11.37 5.36 21.55
N TRP A 315 -11.21 6.68 21.39
CA TRP A 315 -10.41 7.54 22.25
C TRP A 315 -11.29 8.68 22.77
N LYS A 316 -12.11 8.38 23.78
CA LYS A 316 -13.01 9.36 24.40
C LYS A 316 -12.22 10.57 24.89
N SER A 317 -12.55 11.76 24.39
CA SER A 317 -11.93 13.02 24.83
C SER A 317 -12.96 14.14 24.80
N PRO A 318 -13.04 14.95 25.86
CA PRO A 318 -12.29 14.88 27.12
C PRO A 318 -12.75 13.69 27.98
N LEU A 319 -11.87 13.27 28.93
CA LEU A 319 -12.24 12.35 29.99
C LEU A 319 -12.98 13.08 31.11
N ASP A 320 -14.01 12.44 31.66
CA ASP A 320 -14.72 12.90 32.85
C ASP A 320 -14.06 12.36 34.12
N ALA A 321 -14.31 12.99 35.27
CA ALA A 321 -13.81 12.52 36.56
C ALA A 321 -14.23 11.06 36.87
N VAL A 322 -15.39 10.65 36.38
CA VAL A 322 -15.91 9.27 36.52
C VAL A 322 -15.09 8.28 35.69
N ASP A 323 -14.61 8.68 34.50
CA ASP A 323 -13.80 7.81 33.64
C ASP A 323 -12.49 7.42 34.34
N LEU A 324 -11.89 8.34 35.10
CA LEU A 324 -10.65 8.09 35.85
C LEU A 324 -10.85 7.07 37.00
N THR A 325 -12.09 6.69 37.31
CA THR A 325 -12.41 5.70 38.35
C THR A 325 -12.63 4.28 37.79
N ILE A 326 -12.51 4.08 36.49
CA ILE A 326 -12.72 2.75 35.88
C ILE A 326 -11.78 1.71 36.52
N GLU A 327 -12.34 0.60 36.99
CA GLU A 327 -11.58 -0.55 37.49
C GLU A 327 -10.99 -1.33 36.31
N SER A 328 -9.75 -1.02 35.96
CA SER A 328 -9.03 -1.70 34.89
C SER A 328 -7.53 -1.77 35.21
N PRO A 329 -6.84 -2.87 34.87
CA PRO A 329 -5.39 -2.95 35.00
C PRO A 329 -4.66 -1.98 34.04
N TYR A 330 -5.35 -1.41 33.06
CA TYR A 330 -4.83 -0.35 32.20
C TYR A 330 -4.99 1.05 32.80
N ASN A 331 -5.79 1.25 33.84
CA ASN A 331 -5.96 2.57 34.45
C ASN A 331 -4.73 2.98 35.28
N THR A 332 -3.81 3.69 34.67
CA THR A 332 -2.56 4.14 35.30
C THR A 332 -2.72 5.28 36.32
N TYR A 333 -3.93 5.75 36.57
CA TYR A 333 -4.23 6.64 37.73
C TYR A 333 -4.41 5.82 38.99
N GLN A 334 -4.86 4.55 38.88
CA GLN A 334 -5.15 3.66 40.01
C GLN A 334 -4.08 2.60 40.20
N VAL A 335 -3.41 2.17 39.13
CA VAL A 335 -2.39 1.13 39.15
C VAL A 335 -1.00 1.76 38.98
N SER A 336 -0.08 1.43 39.90
CA SER A 336 1.32 1.87 39.80
C SER A 336 2.10 1.00 38.80
N GLY A 337 3.09 1.59 38.15
CA GLY A 337 3.92 0.95 37.14
C GLY A 337 3.29 0.97 35.75
N LEU A 338 3.73 0.04 34.90
CA LEU A 338 3.26 -0.08 33.52
C LEU A 338 1.95 -0.88 33.44
N PRO A 339 1.06 -0.55 32.51
CA PRO A 339 -0.12 -1.37 32.24
C PRO A 339 0.28 -2.75 31.69
N PRO A 340 -0.67 -3.73 31.64
CA PRO A 340 -0.37 -5.10 31.25
C PRO A 340 0.17 -5.26 29.82
N GLY A 341 -0.08 -4.30 28.93
CA GLY A 341 0.34 -4.34 27.55
C GLY A 341 0.31 -2.96 26.88
N PRO A 342 0.79 -2.89 25.63
CA PRO A 342 0.64 -1.69 24.81
C PRO A 342 -0.83 -1.33 24.61
N ILE A 343 -1.11 -0.04 24.42
CA ILE A 343 -2.46 0.48 24.20
C ILE A 343 -2.73 0.84 22.73
N SER A 344 -1.69 0.86 21.92
CA SER A 344 -1.75 1.14 20.47
C SER A 344 -0.50 0.59 19.79
N ASN A 345 -0.44 0.71 18.47
CA ASN A 345 0.73 0.33 17.69
C ASN A 345 1.60 1.55 17.39
N PRO A 346 2.73 1.72 18.10
CA PRO A 346 3.57 2.91 17.98
C PRO A 346 4.40 2.92 16.70
N GLY A 347 4.67 4.12 16.18
CA GLY A 347 5.60 4.34 15.10
C GLY A 347 7.07 4.38 15.58
N LEU A 348 8.00 4.39 14.61
CA LEU A 348 9.43 4.37 14.89
C LEU A 348 9.89 5.56 15.75
N ALA A 349 9.27 6.74 15.60
CA ALA A 349 9.63 7.92 16.36
C ALA A 349 9.42 7.75 17.89
N SER A 350 8.30 7.15 18.31
CA SER A 350 8.04 6.87 19.73
C SER A 350 8.94 5.77 20.27
N LEU A 351 9.22 4.74 19.47
CA LEU A 351 10.19 3.70 19.83
C LEU A 351 11.61 4.26 20.00
N ALA A 352 12.04 5.12 19.07
CA ALA A 352 13.34 5.79 19.15
C ALA A 352 13.45 6.72 20.36
N ALA A 353 12.37 7.38 20.74
CA ALA A 353 12.30 8.23 21.91
C ALA A 353 12.51 7.44 23.23
N VAL A 354 11.90 6.25 23.34
CA VAL A 354 12.11 5.36 24.50
C VAL A 354 13.54 4.84 24.56
N ALA A 355 14.14 4.53 23.41
CA ALA A 355 15.52 4.08 23.32
C ALA A 355 16.52 5.18 23.69
N ASN A 356 16.22 6.43 23.34
CA ASN A 356 17.09 7.61 23.53
C ASN A 356 16.28 8.75 24.15
N PRO A 357 15.89 8.61 25.43
CA PRO A 357 15.15 9.65 26.14
C PRO A 357 16.02 10.90 26.33
N ALA A 358 15.38 12.06 26.47
CA ALA A 358 16.09 13.28 26.83
C ALA A 358 16.75 13.14 28.20
N ALA A 359 17.95 13.73 28.37
CA ALA A 359 18.68 13.71 29.64
C ALA A 359 18.16 14.83 30.57
N VAL A 360 16.95 14.65 31.11
CA VAL A 360 16.23 15.59 31.95
C VAL A 360 15.57 14.87 33.13
N ASP A 361 15.33 15.59 34.22
CA ASP A 361 14.71 15.05 35.46
C ASP A 361 13.21 15.36 35.56
N TYR A 362 12.53 15.63 34.42
CA TYR A 362 11.11 15.95 34.44
C TYR A 362 10.27 14.76 34.91
N LEU A 363 9.27 15.09 35.73
CA LEU A 363 8.27 14.15 36.24
C LEU A 363 6.85 14.51 35.82
N PHE A 364 6.63 15.73 35.33
CA PHE A 364 5.31 16.24 34.97
C PHE A 364 5.36 16.96 33.62
N PHE A 365 4.23 16.92 32.92
CA PHE A 365 3.96 17.74 31.75
C PHE A 365 2.48 18.15 31.73
N VAL A 366 2.18 19.24 31.04
CA VAL A 366 0.82 19.75 30.81
C VAL A 366 0.80 20.49 29.47
N LEU A 367 -0.32 20.45 28.77
CA LEU A 367 -0.50 21.19 27.54
C LEU A 367 -0.30 22.70 27.77
N ASP A 368 0.54 23.35 26.97
CA ASP A 368 0.72 24.81 27.01
C ASP A 368 -0.33 25.51 26.17
N CYS A 369 -1.40 25.97 26.81
CA CYS A 369 -2.49 26.72 26.17
C CYS A 369 -2.06 28.10 25.62
N THR A 370 -0.86 28.58 25.97
CA THR A 370 -0.31 29.87 25.53
C THR A 370 0.75 29.73 24.45
N ALA A 371 1.11 28.49 24.09
CA ALA A 371 2.14 28.22 23.11
C ALA A 371 1.70 28.71 21.70
N ALA A 372 2.66 29.22 20.94
CA ALA A 372 2.45 29.57 19.54
C ALA A 372 2.23 28.32 18.65
N THR A 373 2.81 27.18 19.08
CA THR A 373 2.65 25.88 18.38
C THR A 373 1.57 25.07 19.11
N PRO A 374 0.43 24.78 18.46
CA PRO A 374 -0.61 23.94 19.05
C PRO A 374 -0.08 22.57 19.43
N GLY A 375 -0.49 22.06 20.60
CA GLY A 375 -0.08 20.74 21.09
C GLY A 375 1.28 20.70 21.78
N GLN A 376 1.91 21.86 22.01
CA GLN A 376 3.15 21.98 22.81
C GLN A 376 2.87 21.80 24.29
N HIS A 377 3.83 21.21 25.03
CA HIS A 377 3.72 20.97 26.46
C HIS A 377 4.76 21.76 27.27
N LEU A 378 4.39 22.09 28.53
CA LEU A 378 5.27 22.56 29.55
C LEU A 378 5.70 21.39 30.45
N PHE A 379 7.00 21.24 30.65
CA PHE A 379 7.59 20.18 31.47
C PHE A 379 8.09 20.75 32.80
N SER A 380 8.01 19.95 33.87
CA SER A 380 8.45 20.36 35.20
C SER A 380 9.02 19.18 35.99
N VAL A 381 9.91 19.49 36.93
CA VAL A 381 10.55 18.51 37.80
C VAL A 381 9.71 18.31 39.07
N THR A 382 9.16 19.39 39.64
CA THR A 382 8.38 19.32 40.88
C THR A 382 6.88 19.48 40.65
N TYR A 383 6.10 19.00 41.60
CA TYR A 383 4.64 19.15 41.56
C TYR A 383 4.20 20.60 41.70
N GLU A 384 4.93 21.39 42.48
CA GLU A 384 4.68 22.83 42.65
C GLU A 384 4.84 23.57 41.32
N GLU A 385 5.91 23.30 40.56
CA GLU A 385 6.11 23.86 39.23
C GLU A 385 4.99 23.44 38.28
N HIS A 386 4.58 22.16 38.34
CA HIS A 386 3.47 21.64 37.52
C HIS A 386 2.18 22.39 37.82
N LEU A 387 1.82 22.63 39.09
CA LEU A 387 0.63 23.39 39.47
C LEU A 387 0.66 24.82 38.92
N VAL A 388 1.84 25.49 38.94
CA VAL A 388 2.01 26.81 38.31
C VAL A 388 1.75 26.73 36.79
N ASN A 389 2.21 25.68 36.11
CA ASN A 389 1.99 25.49 34.69
C ASN A 389 0.49 25.20 34.38
N VAL A 390 -0.18 24.41 35.18
CA VAL A 390 -1.62 24.14 35.06
C VAL A 390 -2.44 25.42 35.27
N GLU A 391 -2.08 26.28 36.22
CA GLU A 391 -2.83 27.51 36.51
C GLU A 391 -2.77 28.53 35.37
N ARG A 392 -1.73 28.48 34.51
CA ARG A 392 -1.65 29.31 33.30
C ARG A 392 -2.74 29.00 32.28
N CYS A 393 -3.33 27.81 32.33
CA CYS A 393 -4.31 27.33 31.38
C CYS A 393 -5.73 27.20 31.94
N ARG A 394 -5.96 27.72 33.10
CA ARG A 394 -7.28 27.90 33.74
C ARG A 394 -7.79 29.32 33.54
#